data_688c38cf5f42eae33375c9e0ae455cfb
#
_entry.id   688c38cf5f42eae33375c9e0ae455cfb
#
_cell.length_a   1.000
_cell.length_b   1.000
_cell.length_c   1.000
_cell.angle_alpha   90.00
_cell.angle_beta   90.00
_cell.angle_gamma   90.00
#
_symmetry.space_group_name_H-M   'P 1'
#
loop_
_entity.id
_entity.type
_entity.pdbx_description
1 polymer ?
#
loop_
_entity_poly.entity_id
_entity_poly.type
_entity_poly.pdbx_seq_one_letter_code
_entity_poly.pdbx_strand_id
1 'polypeptide(L)'
;GMNRSVLKHIEALHKLGFLPVRVKAVKEGTLVPIGIPMATFDNTDKAHSWTTNYIESVTSDEIWKPMTTATAAREFAKLRDRWWDETVVDHTFKQFAIHDFSYRGHSGHASAAACGAATLLYSNGTDNIAGLVFARTFYAAKPDTAMSIPASEHSVTTLGINHYATQELTGELKTLAGQLQNRLIVLGFGDEYEQALGELATIYQLLTEVYPSGLLSYVADSY
;
A
#
# COMPACT_ATOMS: atom_id res chain seq x y z
N GLY A 1 -3.02 42.24 5.08
CA GLY A 1 -2.65 42.30 3.66
C GLY A 1 -1.15 42.07 3.48
N MET A 2 -0.76 41.47 2.36
CA MET A 2 0.63 41.19 2.03
C MET A 2 1.43 42.48 1.93
N ASN A 3 2.60 42.54 2.53
CA ASN A 3 3.43 43.73 2.52
C ASN A 3 3.86 44.05 1.06
N ARG A 4 3.71 45.31 0.64
CA ARG A 4 4.11 45.77 -0.73
C ARG A 4 5.55 45.46 -1.12
N SER A 5 6.48 45.36 -0.15
CA SER A 5 7.86 44.97 -0.42
C SER A 5 7.96 43.50 -0.88
N VAL A 6 7.17 42.59 -0.31
CA VAL A 6 7.12 41.16 -0.69
C VAL A 6 6.58 41.01 -2.11
N LEU A 7 5.54 41.80 -2.48
CA LEU A 7 5.00 41.78 -3.83
C LEU A 7 6.03 42.13 -4.88
N LYS A 8 6.86 43.13 -4.63
CA LYS A 8 7.93 43.52 -5.55
C LYS A 8 8.96 42.41 -5.82
N HIS A 9 9.27 41.60 -4.81
CA HIS A 9 10.18 40.45 -5.00
C HIS A 9 9.54 39.37 -5.86
N ILE A 10 8.24 39.09 -5.67
CA ILE A 10 7.48 38.13 -6.47
C ILE A 10 7.37 38.65 -7.91
N GLU A 11 7.05 39.94 -8.11
CA GLU A 11 7.00 40.57 -9.44
C GLU A 11 8.36 40.50 -10.16
N ALA A 12 9.46 40.71 -9.45
CA ALA A 12 10.81 40.61 -10.01
C ALA A 12 11.11 39.15 -10.43
N LEU A 13 10.77 38.16 -9.61
CA LEU A 13 10.91 36.73 -9.93
C LEU A 13 10.04 36.36 -11.15
N HIS A 14 8.79 36.83 -11.20
CA HIS A 14 7.90 36.58 -12.33
C HIS A 14 8.48 37.16 -13.64
N LYS A 15 9.06 38.36 -13.59
CA LYS A 15 9.73 38.99 -14.76
C LYS A 15 10.97 38.21 -15.20
N LEU A 16 11.67 37.54 -14.29
CA LEU A 16 12.82 36.70 -14.62
C LEU A 16 12.40 35.46 -15.45
N GLY A 17 11.20 34.96 -15.25
CA GLY A 17 10.60 33.88 -16.05
C GLY A 17 11.11 32.47 -15.73
N PHE A 18 11.98 32.29 -14.75
CA PHE A 18 12.45 30.98 -14.27
C PHE A 18 12.84 31.06 -12.79
N LEU A 19 12.96 29.88 -12.12
CA LEU A 19 13.45 29.80 -10.76
C LEU A 19 14.99 29.79 -10.75
N PRO A 20 15.65 30.77 -10.14
CA PRO A 20 17.11 30.89 -10.15
C PRO A 20 17.76 29.94 -9.12
N VAL A 21 17.43 28.67 -9.20
CA VAL A 21 17.91 27.60 -8.33
C VAL A 21 18.50 26.49 -9.18
N ARG A 22 19.70 26.05 -8.84
CA ARG A 22 20.33 24.85 -9.40
C ARG A 22 20.15 23.70 -8.43
N VAL A 23 19.53 22.64 -8.90
CA VAL A 23 19.38 21.40 -8.14
C VAL A 23 20.36 20.36 -8.67
N LYS A 24 21.12 19.73 -7.77
CA LYS A 24 21.92 18.54 -8.06
C LYS A 24 21.46 17.45 -7.12
N ALA A 25 21.13 16.29 -7.66
CA ALA A 25 20.66 15.17 -6.88
C ALA A 25 21.37 13.88 -7.30
N VAL A 26 21.41 12.90 -6.41
CA VAL A 26 21.75 11.53 -6.77
C VAL A 26 20.68 10.98 -7.72
N LYS A 27 21.04 9.97 -8.51
CA LYS A 27 20.08 9.32 -9.39
C LYS A 27 18.94 8.73 -8.55
N GLU A 28 17.70 8.95 -8.98
CA GLU A 28 16.53 8.39 -8.34
C GLU A 28 16.62 6.86 -8.24
N GLY A 29 16.14 6.29 -7.13
CA GLY A 29 16.28 4.87 -6.81
C GLY A 29 17.63 4.49 -6.17
N THR A 30 18.59 5.43 -6.02
CA THR A 30 19.86 5.17 -5.35
C THR A 30 19.65 5.04 -3.85
N LEU A 31 20.20 3.97 -3.25
CA LEU A 31 20.26 3.83 -1.79
C LEU A 31 21.36 4.75 -1.25
N VAL A 32 20.97 5.67 -0.38
CA VAL A 32 21.88 6.64 0.22
C VAL A 32 22.00 6.36 1.72
N PRO A 33 23.21 6.22 2.28
CA PRO A 33 23.41 6.08 3.72
C PRO A 33 22.90 7.31 4.49
N ILE A 34 22.44 7.09 5.71
CA ILE A 34 22.04 8.18 6.62
C ILE A 34 23.21 9.14 6.80
N GLY A 35 22.93 10.45 6.75
CA GLY A 35 23.93 11.50 6.91
C GLY A 35 24.61 11.95 5.60
N ILE A 36 24.32 11.29 4.48
CA ILE A 36 24.81 11.73 3.16
C ILE A 36 23.72 12.58 2.46
N PRO A 37 24.04 13.79 1.98
CA PRO A 37 23.10 14.61 1.23
C PRO A 37 22.64 13.92 -0.05
N MET A 38 21.33 13.86 -0.26
CA MET A 38 20.73 13.30 -1.48
C MET A 38 20.60 14.35 -2.58
N ALA A 39 20.43 15.60 -2.20
CA ALA A 39 20.32 16.70 -3.13
C ALA A 39 20.92 17.97 -2.54
N THR A 40 21.35 18.90 -3.42
CA THR A 40 21.76 20.26 -3.06
C THR A 40 20.95 21.26 -3.88
N PHE A 41 20.65 22.39 -3.26
CA PHE A 41 19.92 23.49 -3.85
C PHE A 41 20.79 24.76 -3.78
N ASP A 42 21.35 25.16 -4.91
CA ASP A 42 22.21 26.31 -5.00
C ASP A 42 21.47 27.48 -5.67
N ASN A 43 21.47 28.66 -5.05
CA ASN A 43 20.95 29.84 -5.70
C ASN A 43 21.89 30.30 -6.83
N THR A 44 21.32 30.66 -7.98
CA THR A 44 22.08 31.15 -9.16
C THR A 44 21.99 32.62 -9.40
N ASP A 45 21.15 33.36 -8.64
CA ASP A 45 21.01 34.81 -8.72
C ASP A 45 20.87 35.41 -7.31
N LYS A 46 21.87 36.20 -6.89
CA LYS A 46 21.89 36.79 -5.56
C LYS A 46 20.70 37.71 -5.25
N ALA A 47 20.11 38.37 -6.26
CA ALA A 47 18.91 39.19 -6.09
C ALA A 47 17.69 38.38 -5.68
N HIS A 48 17.69 37.10 -5.99
CA HIS A 48 16.60 36.15 -5.70
C HIS A 48 17.00 35.04 -4.73
N SER A 49 18.01 35.27 -3.87
CA SER A 49 18.53 34.27 -2.91
C SER A 49 17.46 33.68 -1.97
N TRP A 50 16.43 34.48 -1.69
CA TRP A 50 15.27 34.05 -0.87
C TRP A 50 14.50 32.88 -1.45
N THR A 51 14.55 32.62 -2.77
CA THR A 51 13.81 31.54 -3.44
C THR A 51 14.26 30.14 -2.99
N THR A 52 15.55 29.98 -2.68
CA THR A 52 16.12 28.66 -2.31
C THR A 52 15.42 28.06 -1.09
N ASN A 53 15.15 28.89 -0.06
CA ASN A 53 14.49 28.46 1.15
C ASN A 53 13.04 27.96 0.91
N TYR A 54 12.31 28.63 0.01
CA TYR A 54 10.95 28.20 -0.35
C TYR A 54 10.96 26.90 -1.17
N ILE A 55 11.90 26.78 -2.11
CA ILE A 55 12.03 25.56 -2.93
C ILE A 55 12.44 24.36 -2.07
N GLU A 56 13.35 24.55 -1.10
CA GLU A 56 13.70 23.52 -0.13
C GLU A 56 12.46 23.00 0.60
N SER A 57 11.62 23.90 1.15
CA SER A 57 10.42 23.51 1.90
C SER A 57 9.43 22.72 1.06
N VAL A 58 9.11 23.22 -0.15
CA VAL A 58 8.19 22.54 -1.07
C VAL A 58 8.74 21.17 -1.48
N THR A 59 10.01 21.12 -1.84
CA THR A 59 10.62 19.86 -2.27
C THR A 59 10.67 18.85 -1.13
N SER A 60 11.02 19.29 0.08
CA SER A 60 11.05 18.39 1.25
C SER A 60 9.68 17.79 1.55
N ASP A 61 8.61 18.59 1.47
CA ASP A 61 7.23 18.10 1.69
C ASP A 61 6.83 17.04 0.68
N GLU A 62 7.16 17.25 -0.58
CA GLU A 62 6.77 16.33 -1.66
C GLU A 62 7.56 15.02 -1.67
N ILE A 63 8.85 15.03 -1.28
CA ILE A 63 9.71 13.86 -1.48
C ILE A 63 9.92 12.99 -0.24
N TRP A 64 9.82 13.54 0.99
CA TRP A 64 10.19 12.79 2.20
C TRP A 64 9.32 11.57 2.44
N LYS A 65 8.02 11.68 2.20
CA LYS A 65 7.05 10.62 2.47
C LYS A 65 7.19 9.44 1.49
N PRO A 66 7.20 9.64 0.17
CA PRO A 66 7.45 8.55 -0.77
C PRO A 66 8.84 7.92 -0.61
N MET A 67 9.89 8.68 -0.27
CA MET A 67 11.20 8.11 0.03
C MET A 67 11.17 7.21 1.28
N THR A 68 10.49 7.65 2.33
CA THR A 68 10.31 6.85 3.55
C THR A 68 9.51 5.59 3.26
N THR A 69 8.45 5.71 2.47
CA THR A 69 7.63 4.57 2.03
C THR A 69 8.45 3.57 1.21
N ALA A 70 9.23 4.04 0.24
CA ALA A 70 10.10 3.18 -0.55
C ALA A 70 11.14 2.46 0.32
N THR A 71 11.71 3.15 1.31
CA THR A 71 12.67 2.56 2.24
C THR A 71 12.02 1.48 3.10
N ALA A 72 10.85 1.75 3.67
CA ALA A 72 10.08 0.78 4.45
C ALA A 72 9.67 -0.43 3.59
N ALA A 73 9.13 -0.19 2.41
CA ALA A 73 8.73 -1.24 1.46
C ALA A 73 9.91 -2.15 1.10
N ARG A 74 11.10 -1.57 0.91
CA ARG A 74 12.34 -2.33 0.68
C ARG A 74 12.69 -3.24 1.86
N GLU A 75 12.63 -2.75 3.08
CA GLU A 75 12.96 -3.56 4.26
C GLU A 75 11.93 -4.68 4.47
N PHE A 76 10.63 -4.41 4.25
CA PHE A 76 9.61 -5.47 4.24
C PHE A 76 9.85 -6.50 3.14
N ALA A 77 10.22 -6.06 1.93
CA ALA A 77 10.53 -6.98 0.83
C ALA A 77 11.73 -7.89 1.17
N LYS A 78 12.76 -7.38 1.84
CA LYS A 78 13.90 -8.20 2.30
C LYS A 78 13.47 -9.28 3.30
N LEU A 79 12.57 -8.92 4.23
CA LEU A 79 12.01 -9.89 5.18
C LEU A 79 11.15 -10.93 4.46
N ARG A 80 10.25 -10.48 3.56
CA ARG A 80 9.46 -11.37 2.71
C ARG A 80 10.36 -12.34 1.94
N ASP A 81 11.37 -11.83 1.25
CA ASP A 81 12.24 -12.63 0.40
C ASP A 81 12.99 -13.68 1.20
N ARG A 82 13.52 -13.32 2.36
CA ARG A 82 14.19 -14.24 3.26
C ARG A 82 13.26 -15.38 3.69
N TRP A 83 12.10 -15.05 4.24
CA TRP A 83 11.19 -16.06 4.78
C TRP A 83 10.51 -16.86 3.67
N TRP A 84 10.22 -16.24 2.53
CA TRP A 84 9.67 -16.97 1.38
C TRP A 84 10.64 -18.03 0.90
N ASP A 85 11.91 -17.70 0.75
CA ASP A 85 12.94 -18.63 0.28
C ASP A 85 13.19 -19.78 1.26
N GLU A 86 12.93 -19.58 2.57
CA GLU A 86 13.06 -20.61 3.60
C GLU A 86 11.81 -21.51 3.73
N THR A 87 10.61 -21.00 3.44
CA THR A 87 9.34 -21.68 3.82
C THR A 87 8.43 -22.02 2.66
N VAL A 88 8.61 -21.43 1.48
CA VAL A 88 7.72 -21.60 0.33
C VAL A 88 8.47 -22.18 -0.86
N VAL A 89 7.94 -23.26 -1.42
CA VAL A 89 8.54 -23.94 -2.60
C VAL A 89 8.18 -23.21 -3.89
N ASP A 90 6.95 -22.71 -4.01
CA ASP A 90 6.47 -21.99 -5.20
C ASP A 90 6.70 -20.49 -5.08
N HIS A 91 7.53 -19.95 -5.97
CA HIS A 91 7.88 -18.53 -5.99
C HIS A 91 6.99 -17.66 -6.89
N THR A 92 5.98 -18.24 -7.53
CA THR A 92 5.11 -17.55 -8.51
C THR A 92 4.42 -16.32 -7.91
N PHE A 93 3.97 -16.41 -6.67
CA PHE A 93 3.20 -15.34 -6.01
C PHE A 93 4.01 -14.48 -5.06
N LYS A 94 5.32 -14.67 -4.96
CA LYS A 94 6.19 -13.95 -4.03
C LYS A 94 6.04 -12.42 -4.10
N GLN A 95 5.93 -11.87 -5.30
CA GLN A 95 5.78 -10.44 -5.56
C GLN A 95 4.46 -9.84 -5.06
N PHE A 96 3.47 -10.68 -4.75
CA PHE A 96 2.16 -10.27 -4.26
C PHE A 96 1.96 -10.51 -2.76
N ALA A 97 2.94 -11.10 -2.08
CA ALA A 97 2.84 -11.46 -0.66
C ALA A 97 2.78 -10.25 0.28
N ILE A 98 3.17 -9.08 -0.19
CA ILE A 98 2.93 -7.80 0.48
C ILE A 98 1.92 -7.04 -0.37
N HIS A 99 0.81 -6.58 0.25
CA HIS A 99 -0.27 -5.90 -0.44
C HIS A 99 -0.49 -4.50 0.14
N ASP A 100 -0.60 -3.49 -0.72
CA ASP A 100 -0.78 -2.10 -0.31
C ASP A 100 -2.27 -1.73 -0.17
N PHE A 101 -2.75 -1.60 1.06
CA PHE A 101 -4.07 -1.08 1.43
C PHE A 101 -4.02 0.34 2.00
N SER A 102 -2.90 1.06 1.86
CA SER A 102 -2.61 2.27 2.60
C SER A 102 -3.34 3.53 2.14
N TYR A 103 -4.10 3.48 1.03
CA TYR A 103 -4.73 4.68 0.45
C TYR A 103 -5.47 5.52 1.50
N ARG A 104 -6.32 4.90 2.32
CA ARG A 104 -7.10 5.58 3.35
C ARG A 104 -6.27 6.09 4.56
N GLY A 105 -5.01 5.69 4.68
CA GLY A 105 -4.09 6.10 5.74
C GLY A 105 -3.25 7.34 5.40
N HIS A 106 -3.39 7.89 4.18
CA HIS A 106 -2.61 9.04 3.73
C HIS A 106 -3.35 10.37 3.92
N SER A 107 -2.59 11.48 3.92
CA SER A 107 -3.09 12.84 4.11
C SER A 107 -3.66 13.48 2.84
N GLY A 108 -4.13 12.68 1.89
CA GLY A 108 -4.77 13.13 0.66
C GLY A 108 -4.32 12.34 -0.57
N HIS A 109 -5.02 12.55 -1.68
CA HIS A 109 -4.84 11.80 -2.92
C HIS A 109 -3.40 11.85 -3.46
N ALA A 110 -2.78 13.04 -3.50
CA ALA A 110 -1.41 13.20 -4.01
C ALA A 110 -0.39 12.39 -3.20
N SER A 111 -0.49 12.47 -1.86
CA SER A 111 0.34 11.69 -0.95
C SER A 111 0.12 10.19 -1.10
N ALA A 112 -1.15 9.75 -1.21
CA ALA A 112 -1.49 8.35 -1.43
C ALA A 112 -0.95 7.83 -2.76
N ALA A 113 -1.04 8.63 -3.82
CA ALA A 113 -0.54 8.28 -5.15
C ALA A 113 0.98 8.11 -5.19
N ALA A 114 1.73 9.08 -4.66
CA ALA A 114 3.19 9.02 -4.63
C ALA A 114 3.71 7.88 -3.75
N CYS A 115 3.11 7.67 -2.56
CA CYS A 115 3.49 6.57 -1.66
C CYS A 115 3.10 5.21 -2.22
N GLY A 116 1.92 5.08 -2.86
CA GLY A 116 1.53 3.84 -3.53
C GLY A 116 2.48 3.48 -4.67
N ALA A 117 2.91 4.46 -5.47
CA ALA A 117 3.93 4.23 -6.50
C ALA A 117 5.28 3.81 -5.90
N ALA A 118 5.65 4.36 -4.74
CA ALA A 118 6.87 3.96 -4.04
C ALA A 118 6.80 2.51 -3.52
N THR A 119 5.65 2.04 -3.09
CA THR A 119 5.42 0.64 -2.68
C THR A 119 5.59 -0.32 -3.86
N LEU A 120 5.13 0.06 -5.06
CA LEU A 120 5.26 -0.73 -6.28
C LEU A 120 6.70 -1.00 -6.74
N LEU A 121 7.70 -0.32 -6.17
CA LEU A 121 9.12 -0.65 -6.40
C LEU A 121 9.49 -2.04 -5.84
N TYR A 122 8.75 -2.55 -4.86
CA TYR A 122 9.11 -3.75 -4.11
C TYR A 122 7.99 -4.78 -3.97
N SER A 123 6.77 -4.43 -4.35
CA SER A 123 5.61 -5.34 -4.36
C SER A 123 4.63 -4.95 -5.45
N ASN A 124 4.05 -5.96 -6.10
CA ASN A 124 3.06 -5.77 -7.15
C ASN A 124 1.62 -5.90 -6.65
N GLY A 125 1.43 -6.30 -5.39
CA GLY A 125 0.10 -6.38 -4.76
C GLY A 125 -0.38 -5.02 -4.27
N THR A 126 -1.50 -4.51 -4.78
CA THR A 126 -2.03 -3.22 -4.34
C THR A 126 -3.50 -3.03 -4.70
N ASP A 127 -4.25 -2.41 -3.79
CA ASP A 127 -5.57 -1.82 -4.04
C ASP A 127 -5.48 -0.29 -4.21
N ASN A 128 -4.28 0.28 -4.13
CA ASN A 128 -4.06 1.71 -4.30
C ASN A 128 -3.96 2.08 -5.79
N ILE A 129 -5.11 2.20 -6.45
CA ILE A 129 -5.21 2.57 -7.88
C ILE A 129 -4.48 3.90 -8.17
N ALA A 130 -4.52 4.86 -7.24
CA ALA A 130 -3.85 6.15 -7.41
C ALA A 130 -2.33 5.96 -7.55
N GLY A 131 -1.73 5.02 -6.81
CA GLY A 131 -0.31 4.65 -6.94
C GLY A 131 0.04 4.10 -8.32
N LEU A 132 -0.80 3.22 -8.87
CA LEU A 132 -0.62 2.71 -10.22
C LEU A 132 -0.73 3.82 -11.27
N VAL A 133 -1.72 4.70 -11.16
CA VAL A 133 -1.89 5.85 -12.07
C VAL A 133 -0.67 6.76 -12.00
N PHE A 134 -0.17 7.06 -10.82
CA PHE A 134 1.05 7.86 -10.62
C PHE A 134 2.27 7.20 -11.27
N ALA A 135 2.49 5.91 -11.01
CA ALA A 135 3.60 5.15 -11.59
C ALA A 135 3.53 5.12 -13.14
N ARG A 136 2.35 4.99 -13.72
CA ARG A 136 2.16 5.04 -15.18
C ARG A 136 2.40 6.44 -15.74
N THR A 137 1.96 7.48 -15.05
CA THR A 137 2.06 8.87 -15.52
C THR A 137 3.51 9.38 -15.50
N PHE A 138 4.24 9.09 -14.43
CA PHE A 138 5.56 9.69 -14.20
C PHE A 138 6.73 8.72 -14.43
N TYR A 139 6.49 7.40 -14.38
CA TYR A 139 7.55 6.39 -14.47
C TYR A 139 7.32 5.38 -15.61
N ALA A 140 6.35 5.62 -16.48
CA ALA A 140 6.01 4.74 -17.61
C ALA A 140 5.81 3.27 -17.19
N ALA A 141 5.24 3.04 -16.00
CA ALA A 141 4.96 1.70 -15.49
C ALA A 141 4.02 0.94 -16.43
N LYS A 142 4.28 -0.36 -16.61
CA LYS A 142 3.47 -1.22 -17.46
C LYS A 142 2.09 -1.50 -16.84
N PRO A 143 1.09 -1.93 -17.64
CA PRO A 143 -0.25 -2.25 -17.12
C PRO A 143 -0.27 -3.33 -16.03
N ASP A 144 0.65 -4.29 -16.12
CA ASP A 144 0.82 -5.44 -15.22
C ASP A 144 1.73 -5.17 -14.00
N THR A 145 2.14 -3.91 -13.80
CA THR A 145 2.98 -3.52 -12.65
C THR A 145 2.25 -3.70 -11.32
N ALA A 146 0.92 -3.61 -11.30
CA ALA A 146 0.12 -3.69 -10.09
C ALA A 146 -1.07 -4.62 -10.31
N MET A 147 -1.36 -5.47 -9.34
CA MET A 147 -2.46 -6.43 -9.38
C MET A 147 -3.15 -6.51 -8.03
N SER A 148 -4.44 -6.83 -8.07
CA SER A 148 -5.24 -7.24 -6.93
C SER A 148 -6.02 -8.50 -7.29
N ILE A 149 -6.48 -9.22 -6.28
CA ILE A 149 -7.36 -10.38 -6.41
C ILE A 149 -8.60 -10.17 -5.55
N PRO A 150 -9.71 -10.86 -5.82
CA PRO A 150 -10.86 -10.86 -4.91
C PRO A 150 -10.43 -11.21 -3.49
N ALA A 151 -10.91 -10.44 -2.53
CA ALA A 151 -10.61 -10.64 -1.12
C ALA A 151 -11.90 -10.58 -0.29
N SER A 152 -11.93 -11.32 0.82
CA SER A 152 -12.98 -11.15 1.82
C SER A 152 -12.78 -9.83 2.57
N GLU A 153 -13.77 -9.46 3.37
CA GLU A 153 -13.76 -8.26 4.21
C GLU A 153 -14.40 -8.60 5.57
N HIS A 154 -13.88 -8.04 6.67
CA HIS A 154 -14.31 -8.34 8.04
C HIS A 154 -15.82 -8.19 8.24
N SER A 155 -16.42 -7.10 7.75
CA SER A 155 -17.85 -6.86 7.89
C SER A 155 -18.70 -7.91 7.18
N VAL A 156 -18.25 -8.42 6.03
CA VAL A 156 -18.92 -9.49 5.28
C VAL A 156 -18.81 -10.80 6.04
N THR A 157 -17.64 -11.11 6.60
CA THR A 157 -17.45 -12.32 7.43
C THR A 157 -18.33 -12.27 8.68
N THR A 158 -18.38 -11.14 9.39
CA THR A 158 -19.24 -10.93 10.56
C THR A 158 -20.73 -11.10 10.21
N LEU A 159 -21.16 -10.57 9.06
CA LEU A 159 -22.53 -10.78 8.57
C LEU A 159 -22.80 -12.25 8.29
N GLY A 160 -21.86 -12.96 7.69
CA GLY A 160 -21.91 -14.38 7.41
C GLY A 160 -22.07 -15.22 8.68
N ILE A 161 -21.33 -14.91 9.76
CA ILE A 161 -21.45 -15.56 11.06
C ILE A 161 -22.92 -15.52 11.55
N ASN A 162 -23.51 -14.33 11.57
CA ASN A 162 -24.90 -14.16 12.01
C ASN A 162 -25.90 -14.87 11.08
N HIS A 163 -25.63 -14.90 9.79
CA HIS A 163 -26.51 -15.54 8.80
C HIS A 163 -26.51 -17.05 8.95
N TYR A 164 -25.34 -17.68 9.02
CA TYR A 164 -25.19 -19.14 9.02
C TYR A 164 -25.42 -19.78 10.38
N ALA A 165 -25.31 -19.06 11.48
CA ALA A 165 -25.63 -19.57 12.82
C ALA A 165 -27.08 -20.06 12.97
N THR A 166 -28.00 -19.58 12.13
CA THR A 166 -29.45 -19.91 12.17
C THR A 166 -29.92 -20.81 11.03
N GLN A 167 -29.03 -21.22 10.13
CA GLN A 167 -29.43 -22.02 8.95
C GLN A 167 -29.19 -23.53 9.13
N GLU A 168 -30.04 -24.32 8.52
CA GLU A 168 -29.84 -25.78 8.43
C GLU A 168 -28.75 -26.04 7.37
N LEU A 169 -27.65 -26.64 7.81
CA LEU A 169 -26.55 -27.01 6.94
C LEU A 169 -26.84 -28.32 6.19
N THR A 170 -26.55 -28.34 4.90
CA THR A 170 -26.76 -29.50 4.03
C THR A 170 -25.47 -29.86 3.27
N GLY A 171 -25.45 -31.02 2.67
CA GLY A 171 -24.39 -31.47 1.77
C GLY A 171 -22.99 -31.50 2.37
N GLU A 172 -22.02 -31.04 1.60
CA GLU A 172 -20.61 -31.01 1.98
C GLU A 172 -20.34 -30.04 3.15
N LEU A 173 -21.02 -28.90 3.19
CA LEU A 173 -20.86 -27.95 4.27
C LEU A 173 -21.25 -28.56 5.63
N LYS A 174 -22.27 -29.42 5.69
CA LYS A 174 -22.64 -30.14 6.91
C LYS A 174 -21.52 -31.08 7.38
N THR A 175 -20.86 -31.75 6.43
CA THR A 175 -19.72 -32.63 6.73
C THR A 175 -18.52 -31.84 7.27
N LEU A 176 -18.19 -30.75 6.64
CA LEU A 176 -17.10 -29.83 7.08
C LEU A 176 -17.40 -29.25 8.47
N ALA A 177 -18.63 -28.83 8.71
CA ALA A 177 -19.07 -28.32 10.01
C ALA A 177 -18.90 -29.37 11.14
N GLY A 178 -19.23 -30.65 10.89
CA GLY A 178 -18.99 -31.73 11.85
C GLY A 178 -17.50 -31.98 12.11
N GLN A 179 -16.65 -31.88 11.09
CA GLN A 179 -15.19 -31.98 11.25
C GLN A 179 -14.64 -30.82 12.07
N LEU A 180 -15.09 -29.59 11.79
CA LEU A 180 -14.73 -28.38 12.51
C LEU A 180 -15.10 -28.50 13.99
N GLN A 181 -16.33 -28.92 14.30
CA GLN A 181 -16.81 -29.08 15.68
C GLN A 181 -15.92 -30.03 16.47
N ASN A 182 -15.65 -31.22 15.90
CA ASN A 182 -14.79 -32.21 16.54
C ASN A 182 -13.36 -31.63 16.76
N ARG A 183 -12.84 -30.90 15.80
CA ARG A 183 -11.49 -30.32 15.93
C ARG A 183 -11.42 -29.25 17.01
N LEU A 184 -12.43 -28.37 17.09
CA LEU A 184 -12.50 -27.33 18.11
C LEU A 184 -12.64 -27.94 19.51
N ILE A 185 -13.44 -28.97 19.70
CA ILE A 185 -13.56 -29.68 20.97
C ILE A 185 -12.20 -30.25 21.42
N VAL A 186 -11.48 -30.89 20.50
CA VAL A 186 -10.14 -31.46 20.79
C VAL A 186 -9.14 -30.38 21.16
N LEU A 187 -9.25 -29.19 20.57
CA LEU A 187 -8.37 -28.06 20.84
C LEU A 187 -8.77 -27.23 22.07
N GLY A 188 -9.93 -27.51 22.68
CA GLY A 188 -10.43 -26.74 23.82
C GLY A 188 -11.19 -25.46 23.46
N PHE A 189 -11.59 -25.28 22.22
CA PHE A 189 -12.32 -24.11 21.69
C PHE A 189 -13.76 -24.45 21.30
N GLY A 190 -14.40 -25.38 21.98
CA GLY A 190 -15.76 -25.82 21.65
C GLY A 190 -16.82 -24.71 21.70
N ASP A 191 -16.63 -23.72 22.57
CA ASP A 191 -17.55 -22.58 22.72
C ASP A 191 -17.49 -21.60 21.52
N GLU A 192 -16.41 -21.63 20.75
CA GLU A 192 -16.22 -20.77 19.56
C GLU A 192 -16.84 -21.39 18.28
N TYR A 193 -17.56 -22.51 18.40
CA TYR A 193 -18.03 -23.26 17.25
C TYR A 193 -18.96 -22.47 16.33
N GLU A 194 -19.91 -21.73 16.88
CA GLU A 194 -20.87 -20.96 16.06
C GLU A 194 -20.19 -19.89 15.22
N GLN A 195 -19.21 -19.19 15.80
CA GLN A 195 -18.43 -18.20 15.10
C GLN A 195 -17.58 -18.82 14.00
N ALA A 196 -16.83 -19.85 14.34
CA ALA A 196 -15.98 -20.58 13.37
C ALA A 196 -16.81 -21.21 12.24
N LEU A 197 -18.03 -21.70 12.55
CA LEU A 197 -18.95 -22.19 11.55
C LEU A 197 -19.42 -21.11 10.58
N GLY A 198 -19.76 -19.92 11.07
CA GLY A 198 -20.14 -18.80 10.24
C GLY A 198 -19.04 -18.38 9.28
N GLU A 199 -17.80 -18.34 9.74
CA GLU A 199 -16.63 -18.10 8.89
C GLU A 199 -16.42 -19.18 7.84
N LEU A 200 -16.45 -20.46 8.25
CA LEU A 200 -16.33 -21.60 7.35
C LEU A 200 -17.39 -21.57 6.25
N ALA A 201 -18.65 -21.33 6.61
CA ALA A 201 -19.75 -21.28 5.66
C ALA A 201 -19.63 -20.11 4.68
N THR A 202 -19.18 -18.94 5.14
CA THR A 202 -18.90 -17.76 4.29
C THR A 202 -17.80 -18.08 3.28
N ILE A 203 -16.68 -18.65 3.73
CA ILE A 203 -15.57 -19.03 2.83
C ILE A 203 -16.04 -20.09 1.83
N TYR A 204 -16.78 -21.11 2.30
CA TYR A 204 -17.31 -22.16 1.44
C TYR A 204 -18.18 -21.59 0.32
N GLN A 205 -19.09 -20.68 0.63
CA GLN A 205 -19.92 -20.01 -0.36
C GLN A 205 -19.09 -19.17 -1.34
N LEU A 206 -18.14 -18.39 -0.84
CA LEU A 206 -17.25 -17.61 -1.70
C LEU A 206 -16.50 -18.47 -2.70
N LEU A 207 -15.99 -19.61 -2.28
CA LEU A 207 -15.21 -20.52 -3.13
C LEU A 207 -16.05 -21.37 -4.08
N THR A 208 -17.29 -21.71 -3.72
CA THR A 208 -18.13 -22.61 -4.52
C THR A 208 -19.13 -21.91 -5.42
N GLU A 209 -19.62 -20.74 -5.00
CA GLU A 209 -20.70 -20.03 -5.70
C GLU A 209 -20.25 -18.71 -6.32
N VAL A 210 -19.45 -17.91 -5.60
CA VAL A 210 -19.10 -16.55 -6.05
C VAL A 210 -17.82 -16.56 -6.89
N TYR A 211 -16.79 -17.26 -6.42
CA TYR A 211 -15.49 -17.38 -7.10
C TYR A 211 -15.09 -18.86 -7.25
N PRO A 212 -15.84 -19.66 -8.04
CA PRO A 212 -15.60 -21.11 -8.15
C PRO A 212 -14.29 -21.45 -8.88
N SER A 213 -13.62 -20.47 -9.43
CA SER A 213 -12.30 -20.62 -10.08
C SER A 213 -11.44 -19.39 -9.83
N GLY A 214 -10.12 -19.57 -9.79
CA GLY A 214 -9.16 -18.49 -9.59
C GLY A 214 -8.62 -18.43 -8.16
N LEU A 215 -8.24 -17.24 -7.72
CA LEU A 215 -7.67 -16.98 -6.39
C LEU A 215 -8.62 -16.12 -5.58
N LEU A 216 -8.78 -16.46 -4.32
CA LEU A 216 -9.47 -15.66 -3.31
C LEU A 216 -8.51 -15.44 -2.13
N SER A 217 -8.35 -14.19 -1.71
CA SER A 217 -7.67 -13.86 -0.47
C SER A 217 -8.70 -13.80 0.66
N TYR A 218 -8.46 -14.56 1.72
CA TYR A 218 -9.28 -14.52 2.91
C TYR A 218 -8.62 -13.67 3.99
N VAL A 219 -9.37 -12.71 4.52
CA VAL A 219 -8.94 -11.83 5.62
C VAL A 219 -9.21 -12.56 6.93
N ALA A 220 -8.15 -13.09 7.54
CA ALA A 220 -8.21 -13.97 8.72
C ALA A 220 -7.75 -13.29 10.02
N ASP A 221 -7.47 -11.99 9.97
CA ASP A 221 -7.11 -11.24 11.17
C ASP A 221 -8.36 -11.04 12.06
N SER A 222 -8.14 -11.18 13.34
CA SER A 222 -9.18 -10.99 14.37
C SER A 222 -9.15 -9.56 14.90
N TYR A 223 -10.24 -9.17 15.52
CA TYR A 223 -10.41 -7.92 16.25
C TYR A 223 -9.56 -7.90 17.52
#